data_15c28ed10d8713932cc804cc2e2405a7
#
_entry.id   15c28ed10d8713932cc804cc2e2405a7
#
_cell.length_a   1.000
_cell.length_b   1.000
_cell.length_c   1.000
_cell.angle_alpha   90.00
_cell.angle_beta   90.00
_cell.angle_gamma   90.00
#
_symmetry.space_group_name_H-M   'P 1'
#
loop_
_entity.id
_entity.type
_entity.pdbx_description
1 polymer ?
#
loop_
_entity_poly.entity_id
_entity_poly.type
_entity_poly.pdbx_seq_one_letter_code
_entity_poly.pdbx_strand_id
1 'polypeptide(L)'
;MKSFLFTTLLLAPLAVVQATDTPPLRDDAAWLRDKGQMIFHDAFEREEDGNLAKAIGNGWNSATAGRVPQIKMANLDDGILKIASATKEAGHAAHIHHEAGFTDGGVIVRFRFPGLSQGESLQLGFVDRETKGVHAGHLCYGILSQSSITLIDHKTGIMNLENRKRREDYLTRKEKPPADFEALINSKKVVVPWKADTEWHDLVLVNEGDEMRLSLDSKVVASHHSEGYAHPMKRWFSFLVPNTVWIDDVKIWKVK
;
A
#
# COMPACT_ATOMS: atom_id res chain seq x y z
N MET A 1 -57.96 48.99 -26.42
CA MET A 1 -57.69 48.38 -25.11
C MET A 1 -56.42 47.57 -25.25
N LYS A 2 -55.27 48.03 -24.71
CA LYS A 2 -53.99 47.27 -24.73
C LYS A 2 -53.78 46.72 -23.32
N SER A 3 -53.83 45.38 -23.21
CA SER A 3 -53.53 44.66 -21.95
C SER A 3 -51.99 44.54 -21.79
N PHE A 4 -51.49 45.04 -20.65
CA PHE A 4 -50.12 44.83 -20.19
C PHE A 4 -50.10 43.56 -19.31
N LEU A 5 -49.33 42.54 -19.76
CA LEU A 5 -48.98 41.40 -18.88
C LEU A 5 -47.77 41.81 -18.03
N PHE A 6 -47.92 41.81 -16.72
CA PHE A 6 -46.83 41.89 -15.77
C PHE A 6 -46.26 40.48 -15.55
N THR A 7 -45.02 40.23 -15.97
CA THR A 7 -44.30 39.00 -15.63
C THR A 7 -43.55 39.23 -14.34
N THR A 8 -43.99 38.56 -13.29
CA THR A 8 -43.30 38.57 -11.98
C THR A 8 -42.12 37.58 -12.01
N LEU A 9 -40.90 38.09 -11.94
CA LEU A 9 -39.68 37.29 -11.86
C LEU A 9 -39.50 36.82 -10.39
N LEU A 10 -39.70 35.54 -10.11
CA LEU A 10 -39.37 34.93 -8.83
C LEU A 10 -37.87 34.71 -8.76
N LEU A 11 -37.15 35.49 -7.94
CA LEU A 11 -35.78 35.21 -7.52
C LEU A 11 -35.83 34.10 -6.46
N ALA A 12 -35.34 32.91 -6.82
CA ALA A 12 -35.05 31.87 -5.86
C ALA A 12 -33.80 32.24 -5.05
N PRO A 13 -33.80 32.04 -3.70
CA PRO A 13 -32.62 32.31 -2.89
C PRO A 13 -31.51 31.32 -3.26
N LEU A 14 -30.33 31.82 -3.59
CA LEU A 14 -29.10 31.01 -3.66
C LEU A 14 -28.83 30.47 -2.25
N ALA A 15 -28.94 29.15 -2.07
CA ALA A 15 -28.43 28.49 -0.89
C ALA A 15 -26.91 28.60 -0.91
N VAL A 16 -26.37 29.39 0.01
CA VAL A 16 -24.94 29.41 0.31
C VAL A 16 -24.63 28.07 0.97
N VAL A 17 -24.03 27.15 0.21
CA VAL A 17 -23.42 25.96 0.78
C VAL A 17 -22.26 26.43 1.63
N GLN A 18 -22.43 26.45 2.95
CA GLN A 18 -21.34 26.64 3.88
C GLN A 18 -20.38 25.48 3.67
N ALA A 19 -19.12 25.81 3.30
CA ALA A 19 -18.04 24.83 3.32
C ALA A 19 -17.98 24.28 4.75
N THR A 20 -18.28 23.01 4.92
CA THR A 20 -18.02 22.31 6.17
C THR A 20 -16.53 22.37 6.40
N ASP A 21 -16.08 23.01 7.49
CA ASP A 21 -14.71 22.96 7.97
C ASP A 21 -14.37 21.49 8.24
N THR A 22 -13.90 20.80 7.21
CA THR A 22 -13.28 19.49 7.40
C THR A 22 -12.00 19.76 8.17
N PRO A 23 -11.82 19.19 9.37
CA PRO A 23 -10.58 19.40 10.12
C PRO A 23 -9.40 19.07 9.22
N PRO A 24 -8.29 19.81 9.32
CA PRO A 24 -7.12 19.54 8.50
C PRO A 24 -6.70 18.09 8.68
N LEU A 25 -6.47 17.40 7.58
CA LEU A 25 -6.01 16.01 7.61
C LEU A 25 -4.72 15.95 8.42
N ARG A 26 -4.67 15.01 9.37
CA ARG A 26 -3.52 14.80 10.25
C ARG A 26 -2.25 14.57 9.43
N ASP A 27 -1.15 15.23 9.80
CA ASP A 27 0.19 14.84 9.31
C ASP A 27 0.56 13.48 9.93
N ASP A 28 0.50 12.43 9.12
CA ASP A 28 0.74 11.06 9.56
C ASP A 28 2.21 10.82 9.97
N ALA A 29 3.16 11.50 9.34
CA ALA A 29 4.57 11.40 9.74
C ALA A 29 4.81 12.07 11.10
N ALA A 30 4.22 13.24 11.34
CA ALA A 30 4.27 13.89 12.64
C ALA A 30 3.57 13.06 13.72
N TRP A 31 2.42 12.46 13.39
CA TRP A 31 1.72 11.58 14.31
C TRP A 31 2.53 10.34 14.71
N LEU A 32 3.21 9.69 13.77
CA LEU A 32 4.10 8.56 14.07
C LEU A 32 5.24 9.00 15.00
N ARG A 33 5.84 10.18 14.75
CA ARG A 33 6.92 10.71 15.60
C ARG A 33 6.46 11.08 17.01
N ASP A 34 5.22 11.59 17.15
CA ASP A 34 4.67 12.03 18.46
C ASP A 34 4.14 10.84 19.28
N LYS A 35 3.45 9.89 18.66
CA LYS A 35 2.76 8.78 19.34
C LYS A 35 3.51 7.46 19.32
N GLY A 36 4.46 7.30 18.41
CA GLY A 36 5.14 6.03 18.18
C GLY A 36 6.56 6.02 18.71
N GLN A 37 7.07 4.79 18.78
CA GLN A 37 8.48 4.48 18.94
C GLN A 37 9.03 4.02 17.60
N MET A 38 10.10 4.62 17.11
CA MET A 38 10.83 4.09 15.96
C MET A 38 11.53 2.79 16.37
N ILE A 39 11.14 1.69 15.75
CA ILE A 39 11.65 0.36 16.05
C ILE A 39 12.66 -0.12 15.01
N PHE A 40 12.70 0.54 13.85
CA PHE A 40 13.66 0.24 12.79
C PHE A 40 13.92 1.46 11.92
N HIS A 41 15.17 1.60 11.46
CA HIS A 41 15.59 2.58 10.48
C HIS A 41 16.69 1.98 9.59
N ASP A 42 16.56 2.18 8.30
CA ASP A 42 17.57 1.81 7.31
C ASP A 42 17.68 2.85 6.19
N ALA A 43 18.85 3.46 6.08
CA ALA A 43 19.23 4.36 5.00
C ALA A 43 20.08 3.64 3.93
N PHE A 44 20.24 2.33 4.04
CA PHE A 44 20.97 1.47 3.10
C PHE A 44 22.45 1.81 2.87
N GLU A 45 23.03 2.65 3.72
CA GLU A 45 24.42 3.12 3.66
C GLU A 45 25.41 2.03 4.11
N ARG A 46 25.48 0.94 3.34
CA ARG A 46 26.40 -0.18 3.58
C ARG A 46 26.62 -1.01 2.33
N GLU A 47 27.66 -1.84 2.38
CA GLU A 47 27.91 -2.89 1.39
C GLU A 47 26.98 -4.09 1.63
N GLU A 48 26.73 -4.85 0.58
CA GLU A 48 25.94 -6.07 0.66
C GLU A 48 26.69 -7.22 1.36
N ASP A 49 25.92 -8.05 2.08
CA ASP A 49 26.39 -9.36 2.52
C ASP A 49 26.40 -10.35 1.34
N GLY A 50 27.34 -11.29 1.33
CA GLY A 50 27.43 -12.34 0.32
C GLY A 50 26.29 -13.39 0.38
N ASN A 51 25.45 -13.37 1.40
CA ASN A 51 24.31 -14.29 1.54
C ASN A 51 23.10 -13.80 0.73
N LEU A 52 22.77 -14.46 -0.38
CA LEU A 52 21.74 -14.04 -1.32
C LEU A 52 20.38 -13.70 -0.68
N ALA A 53 19.90 -14.50 0.26
CA ALA A 53 18.61 -14.28 0.91
C ALA A 53 18.63 -13.10 1.88
N LYS A 54 19.80 -12.78 2.42
CA LYS A 54 20.07 -11.74 3.42
C LYS A 54 21.05 -10.68 2.93
N ALA A 55 21.36 -10.65 1.65
CA ALA A 55 22.39 -9.79 1.06
C ALA A 55 22.18 -8.31 1.36
N ILE A 56 20.92 -7.87 1.46
CA ILE A 56 20.58 -6.50 1.85
C ILE A 56 21.13 -6.17 3.26
N GLY A 57 21.24 -7.17 4.15
CA GLY A 57 21.69 -7.00 5.53
C GLY A 57 20.65 -6.33 6.42
N ASN A 58 21.07 -5.87 7.61
CA ASN A 58 20.24 -5.14 8.58
C ASN A 58 18.85 -5.78 8.85
N GLY A 59 18.77 -7.12 8.91
CA GLY A 59 17.52 -7.83 9.18
C GLY A 59 16.57 -8.01 7.99
N TRP A 60 16.85 -7.44 6.84
CA TRP A 60 16.08 -7.68 5.63
C TRP A 60 16.22 -9.12 5.13
N ASN A 61 15.13 -9.64 4.60
CA ASN A 61 15.08 -10.95 3.96
C ASN A 61 14.42 -10.84 2.58
N SER A 62 14.93 -11.61 1.61
CA SER A 62 14.33 -11.74 0.29
C SER A 62 13.69 -13.11 0.13
N ALA A 63 12.36 -13.14 0.01
CA ALA A 63 11.64 -14.38 -0.31
C ALA A 63 11.97 -14.87 -1.72
N THR A 64 12.34 -13.97 -2.63
CA THR A 64 12.76 -14.32 -4.00
C THR A 64 14.05 -15.11 -3.98
N ALA A 65 15.07 -14.64 -3.25
CA ALA A 65 16.34 -15.34 -3.16
C ALA A 65 16.21 -16.74 -2.53
N GLY A 66 15.24 -16.92 -1.63
CA GLY A 66 14.95 -18.25 -1.06
C GLY A 66 14.29 -19.22 -2.05
N ARG A 67 13.66 -18.73 -3.12
CA ARG A 67 12.98 -19.56 -4.15
C ARG A 67 13.84 -19.81 -5.38
N VAL A 68 14.51 -18.77 -5.84
CA VAL A 68 15.32 -18.74 -7.07
C VAL A 68 16.65 -18.08 -6.78
N PRO A 69 17.54 -18.74 -6.01
CA PRO A 69 18.77 -18.13 -5.49
C PRO A 69 19.72 -17.64 -6.60
N GLN A 70 19.57 -18.12 -7.81
CA GLN A 70 20.33 -17.68 -8.97
C GLN A 70 19.87 -16.33 -9.54
N ILE A 71 18.72 -15.81 -9.09
CA ILE A 71 18.14 -14.55 -9.58
C ILE A 71 18.18 -13.51 -8.47
N LYS A 72 19.07 -12.54 -8.58
CA LYS A 72 19.16 -11.43 -7.66
C LYS A 72 18.26 -10.29 -8.15
N MET A 73 17.21 -9.97 -7.39
CA MET A 73 16.24 -8.96 -7.74
C MET A 73 16.33 -7.70 -6.89
N ALA A 74 17.25 -7.66 -5.92
CA ALA A 74 17.47 -6.52 -5.06
C ALA A 74 18.97 -6.34 -4.81
N ASN A 75 19.47 -5.12 -4.98
CA ASN A 75 20.87 -4.77 -4.81
C ASN A 75 20.97 -3.49 -4.00
N LEU A 76 21.98 -3.39 -3.14
CA LEU A 76 22.43 -2.11 -2.60
C LEU A 76 23.44 -1.50 -3.55
N ASP A 77 23.24 -0.26 -3.91
CA ASP A 77 24.14 0.47 -4.78
C ASP A 77 24.02 1.96 -4.47
N ASP A 78 25.13 2.55 -4.00
CA ASP A 78 25.24 3.97 -3.63
C ASP A 78 24.17 4.42 -2.61
N GLY A 79 24.05 3.68 -1.50
CA GLY A 79 23.06 3.98 -0.45
C GLY A 79 21.60 3.76 -0.84
N ILE A 80 21.34 3.08 -1.95
CA ILE A 80 19.99 2.87 -2.48
C ILE A 80 19.71 1.38 -2.61
N LEU A 81 18.55 0.94 -2.11
CA LEU A 81 18.01 -0.39 -2.42
C LEU A 81 17.34 -0.35 -3.80
N LYS A 82 18.05 -0.86 -4.80
CA LYS A 82 17.56 -0.97 -6.18
C LYS A 82 16.89 -2.33 -6.40
N ILE A 83 15.58 -2.31 -6.61
CA ILE A 83 14.80 -3.51 -6.86
C ILE A 83 14.54 -3.60 -8.36
N ALA A 84 14.95 -4.73 -8.95
CA ALA A 84 14.80 -4.99 -10.39
C ALA A 84 13.46 -5.64 -10.72
N SER A 85 13.07 -5.53 -11.98
CA SER A 85 11.87 -6.19 -12.53
C SER A 85 11.95 -7.72 -12.38
N ALA A 86 10.81 -8.31 -12.09
CA ALA A 86 10.66 -9.76 -12.07
C ALA A 86 10.90 -10.37 -13.46
N THR A 87 11.74 -11.39 -13.53
CA THR A 87 11.92 -12.17 -14.75
C THR A 87 10.88 -13.29 -14.80
N LYS A 88 10.69 -13.88 -15.99
CA LYS A 88 9.82 -15.06 -16.12
C LYS A 88 10.30 -16.22 -15.26
N GLU A 89 11.61 -16.40 -15.17
CA GLU A 89 12.27 -17.47 -14.40
C GLU A 89 12.04 -17.28 -12.89
N ALA A 90 11.95 -16.05 -12.42
CA ALA A 90 11.62 -15.75 -11.02
C ALA A 90 10.20 -16.21 -10.65
N GLY A 91 9.29 -16.20 -11.62
CA GLY A 91 7.91 -16.68 -11.46
C GLY A 91 7.02 -15.81 -10.54
N HIS A 92 7.56 -14.75 -9.95
CA HIS A 92 6.83 -13.80 -9.10
C HIS A 92 7.63 -12.50 -8.93
N ALA A 93 6.94 -11.46 -8.45
CA ALA A 93 7.53 -10.17 -8.10
C ALA A 93 8.60 -10.29 -6.99
N ALA A 94 9.53 -9.34 -6.93
CA ALA A 94 10.46 -9.24 -5.81
C ALA A 94 9.68 -9.05 -4.51
N HIS A 95 9.97 -9.89 -3.51
CA HIS A 95 9.33 -9.81 -2.19
C HIS A 95 10.41 -9.70 -1.12
N ILE A 96 10.53 -8.52 -0.55
CA ILE A 96 11.52 -8.16 0.45
C ILE A 96 10.78 -7.80 1.73
N HIS A 97 11.23 -8.28 2.89
CA HIS A 97 10.53 -8.08 4.14
C HIS A 97 11.47 -7.90 5.33
N HIS A 98 10.99 -7.17 6.32
CA HIS A 98 11.63 -6.90 7.60
C HIS A 98 10.64 -7.10 8.74
N GLU A 99 11.12 -7.46 9.93
CA GLU A 99 10.26 -7.54 11.12
C GLU A 99 9.65 -6.16 11.46
N ALA A 100 8.38 -6.17 11.85
CA ALA A 100 7.64 -4.97 12.26
C ALA A 100 7.11 -5.09 13.70
N GLY A 101 6.32 -6.11 14.01
CA GLY A 101 5.96 -6.47 15.40
C GLY A 101 5.08 -5.46 16.12
N PHE A 102 4.03 -4.92 15.46
CA PHE A 102 3.11 -3.98 16.08
C PHE A 102 1.64 -4.30 15.79
N THR A 103 0.73 -3.76 16.61
CA THR A 103 -0.72 -3.73 16.35
C THR A 103 -1.09 -2.49 15.54
N ASP A 104 -0.76 -1.30 16.08
CA ASP A 104 -0.91 -0.01 15.43
C ASP A 104 0.46 0.62 15.21
N GLY A 105 0.64 1.27 14.08
CA GLY A 105 1.92 1.84 13.70
C GLY A 105 1.96 2.19 12.22
N GLY A 106 3.16 2.34 11.69
CA GLY A 106 3.31 2.69 10.28
C GLY A 106 4.75 2.66 9.81
N VAL A 107 4.91 2.97 8.54
CA VAL A 107 6.21 3.07 7.89
C VAL A 107 6.33 4.38 7.15
N ILE A 108 7.54 4.92 7.13
CA ILE A 108 7.94 6.04 6.28
C ILE A 108 8.97 5.49 5.31
N VAL A 109 8.75 5.72 4.01
CA VAL A 109 9.58 5.18 2.94
C VAL A 109 9.88 6.28 1.94
N ARG A 110 11.16 6.49 1.61
CA ARG A 110 11.57 7.33 0.50
C ARG A 110 11.81 6.44 -0.72
N PHE A 111 11.08 6.69 -1.80
CA PHE A 111 11.14 5.84 -2.99
C PHE A 111 11.06 6.67 -4.27
N ARG A 112 11.43 6.04 -5.40
CA ARG A 112 11.13 6.54 -6.75
C ARG A 112 10.97 5.40 -7.76
N PHE A 113 10.26 5.68 -8.83
CA PHE A 113 10.29 4.87 -10.04
C PHE A 113 11.42 5.38 -10.94
N PRO A 114 12.46 4.59 -11.26
CA PRO A 114 13.56 5.06 -12.12
C PRO A 114 13.14 5.24 -13.58
N GLY A 115 11.97 4.77 -13.95
CA GLY A 115 11.31 4.91 -15.25
C GLY A 115 9.84 4.62 -15.14
N LEU A 116 9.07 4.84 -16.22
CA LEU A 116 7.62 4.61 -16.27
C LEU A 116 7.22 3.78 -17.50
N SER A 117 8.06 2.82 -17.89
CA SER A 117 7.93 2.17 -19.19
C SER A 117 6.90 1.03 -19.23
N GLN A 118 6.66 0.30 -18.13
CA GLN A 118 5.98 -0.99 -18.22
C GLN A 118 5.18 -1.39 -16.97
N GLY A 119 4.38 -0.48 -16.41
CA GLY A 119 3.51 -0.84 -15.28
C GLY A 119 4.28 -0.99 -13.97
N GLU A 120 5.23 -0.09 -13.73
CA GLU A 120 5.90 0.04 -12.44
C GLU A 120 4.88 0.17 -11.34
N SER A 121 5.13 -0.57 -10.26
CA SER A 121 4.27 -0.59 -9.09
C SER A 121 5.10 -0.89 -7.85
N LEU A 122 4.82 -0.14 -6.80
CA LEU A 122 5.30 -0.40 -5.45
C LEU A 122 4.12 -0.85 -4.62
N GLN A 123 4.19 -2.07 -4.09
CA GLN A 123 3.26 -2.54 -3.08
C GLN A 123 4.00 -2.65 -1.77
N LEU A 124 3.49 -2.02 -0.74
CA LEU A 124 4.04 -2.08 0.60
C LEU A 124 2.92 -2.38 1.59
N GLY A 125 3.22 -3.17 2.60
CA GLY A 125 2.18 -3.58 3.53
C GLY A 125 2.65 -4.55 4.60
N PHE A 126 1.67 -5.12 5.30
CA PHE A 126 1.92 -5.91 6.48
C PHE A 126 1.47 -7.36 6.29
N VAL A 127 2.27 -8.25 6.88
CA VAL A 127 2.10 -9.70 6.78
C VAL A 127 2.19 -10.32 8.16
N ASP A 128 1.34 -11.31 8.43
CA ASP A 128 1.46 -12.23 9.55
C ASP A 128 1.24 -13.67 9.08
N ARG A 129 2.32 -14.42 8.90
CA ARG A 129 2.27 -15.80 8.41
C ARG A 129 1.68 -16.79 9.41
N GLU A 130 1.51 -16.38 10.69
CA GLU A 130 0.84 -17.18 11.71
C GLU A 130 -0.69 -17.07 11.62
N THR A 131 -1.20 -16.09 10.88
CA THR A 131 -2.64 -15.90 10.69
C THR A 131 -3.24 -17.03 9.87
N LYS A 132 -4.12 -17.80 10.50
CA LYS A 132 -4.89 -18.85 9.82
C LYS A 132 -5.99 -18.24 8.94
N GLY A 133 -6.36 -18.94 7.87
CA GLY A 133 -7.43 -18.50 6.98
C GLY A 133 -7.05 -17.39 5.98
N VAL A 134 -5.78 -17.00 5.95
CA VAL A 134 -5.26 -15.97 5.03
C VAL A 134 -4.09 -16.53 4.22
N HIS A 135 -4.15 -16.36 2.91
CA HIS A 135 -3.09 -16.84 2.01
C HIS A 135 -1.77 -16.13 2.30
N ALA A 136 -0.73 -16.91 2.60
CA ALA A 136 0.62 -16.44 2.91
C ALA A 136 0.68 -15.33 3.99
N GLY A 137 -0.40 -15.16 4.77
CA GLY A 137 -0.47 -14.15 5.83
C GLY A 137 -0.58 -12.71 5.34
N HIS A 138 -0.94 -12.46 4.09
CA HIS A 138 -1.13 -11.10 3.57
C HIS A 138 -2.28 -10.39 4.28
N LEU A 139 -1.99 -9.35 5.05
CA LEU A 139 -3.00 -8.62 5.83
C LEU A 139 -3.56 -7.43 5.05
N CYS A 140 -2.74 -6.45 4.74
CA CYS A 140 -3.14 -5.19 4.10
C CYS A 140 -1.97 -4.53 3.37
N TYR A 141 -2.30 -3.82 2.29
CA TYR A 141 -1.30 -3.18 1.44
C TYR A 141 -1.74 -1.79 0.96
N GLY A 142 -0.76 -0.88 0.87
CA GLY A 142 -0.80 0.27 -0.02
C GLY A 142 -0.12 -0.12 -1.34
N ILE A 143 -0.77 0.17 -2.45
CA ILE A 143 -0.29 -0.16 -3.80
C ILE A 143 -0.24 1.12 -4.61
N LEU A 144 0.95 1.52 -5.04
CA LEU A 144 1.15 2.62 -5.95
C LEU A 144 1.43 2.05 -7.34
N SER A 145 0.58 2.36 -8.30
CA SER A 145 0.78 2.07 -9.72
C SER A 145 1.10 3.35 -10.48
N GLN A 146 1.25 3.28 -11.78
CA GLN A 146 1.47 4.49 -12.60
C GLN A 146 0.29 5.46 -12.61
N SER A 147 -0.93 4.97 -12.37
CA SER A 147 -2.17 5.76 -12.55
C SER A 147 -3.09 5.79 -11.33
N SER A 148 -2.77 5.03 -10.28
CA SER A 148 -3.63 4.93 -9.10
C SER A 148 -2.87 4.56 -7.85
N ILE A 149 -3.43 4.96 -6.70
CA ILE A 149 -3.07 4.48 -5.37
C ILE A 149 -4.25 3.66 -4.85
N THR A 150 -3.96 2.48 -4.32
CA THR A 150 -4.95 1.57 -3.75
C THR A 150 -4.59 1.24 -2.31
N LEU A 151 -5.52 1.38 -1.38
CA LEU A 151 -5.45 0.74 -0.06
C LEU A 151 -6.35 -0.48 -0.08
N ILE A 152 -5.84 -1.62 0.37
CA ILE A 152 -6.56 -2.88 0.28
C ILE A 152 -6.42 -3.73 1.55
N ASP A 153 -7.55 -4.19 2.05
CA ASP A 153 -7.65 -5.25 3.05
C ASP A 153 -7.60 -6.61 2.34
N HIS A 154 -6.47 -7.24 2.41
CA HIS A 154 -6.27 -8.59 1.89
C HIS A 154 -6.80 -9.66 2.85
N LYS A 155 -6.74 -9.42 4.16
CA LYS A 155 -7.10 -10.39 5.20
C LYS A 155 -8.56 -10.83 5.11
N THR A 156 -9.48 -9.87 4.97
CA THR A 156 -10.91 -10.18 4.83
C THR A 156 -11.41 -10.09 3.38
N GLY A 157 -10.52 -9.63 2.49
CA GLY A 157 -10.74 -9.53 1.05
C GLY A 157 -10.25 -10.76 0.28
N ILE A 158 -9.52 -10.53 -0.80
CA ILE A 158 -9.18 -11.55 -1.78
C ILE A 158 -8.14 -12.57 -1.30
N MET A 159 -7.36 -12.28 -0.24
CA MET A 159 -6.41 -13.23 0.34
C MET A 159 -7.02 -14.08 1.46
N ASN A 160 -8.25 -13.81 1.89
CA ASN A 160 -9.01 -14.76 2.68
C ASN A 160 -9.17 -16.08 1.91
N LEU A 161 -8.88 -17.22 2.54
CA LEU A 161 -8.84 -18.51 1.84
C LEU A 161 -10.20 -18.94 1.27
N GLU A 162 -11.30 -18.61 1.94
CA GLU A 162 -12.66 -18.88 1.43
C GLU A 162 -12.96 -18.02 0.21
N ASN A 163 -12.66 -16.73 0.27
CA ASN A 163 -12.83 -15.82 -0.87
C ASN A 163 -11.95 -16.22 -2.05
N ARG A 164 -10.70 -16.62 -1.80
CA ARG A 164 -9.80 -17.14 -2.83
C ARG A 164 -10.39 -18.38 -3.52
N LYS A 165 -10.81 -19.37 -2.71
CA LYS A 165 -11.42 -20.57 -3.23
C LYS A 165 -12.68 -20.24 -4.05
N ARG A 166 -13.56 -19.41 -3.53
CA ARG A 166 -14.76 -18.96 -4.24
C ARG A 166 -14.42 -18.33 -5.58
N ARG A 167 -13.42 -17.45 -5.63
CA ARG A 167 -12.94 -16.83 -6.88
C ARG A 167 -12.37 -17.86 -7.85
N GLU A 168 -11.52 -18.78 -7.39
CA GLU A 168 -10.92 -19.84 -8.21
C GLU A 168 -11.98 -20.76 -8.81
N ASP A 169 -13.04 -21.07 -8.07
CA ASP A 169 -14.19 -21.86 -8.54
C ASP A 169 -14.89 -21.17 -9.73
N TYR A 170 -15.12 -19.85 -9.68
CA TYR A 170 -15.68 -19.09 -10.81
C TYR A 170 -14.74 -19.07 -12.02
N LEU A 171 -13.44 -18.80 -11.79
CA LEU A 171 -12.45 -18.78 -12.87
C LEU A 171 -12.35 -20.14 -13.57
N THR A 172 -12.38 -21.24 -12.81
CA THR A 172 -12.32 -22.61 -13.34
C THR A 172 -13.54 -22.94 -14.20
N ARG A 173 -14.72 -22.50 -13.77
CA ARG A 173 -15.97 -22.66 -14.53
C ARG A 173 -16.13 -21.64 -15.66
N LYS A 174 -15.20 -20.67 -15.78
CA LYS A 174 -15.29 -19.53 -16.71
C LYS A 174 -16.56 -18.70 -16.50
N GLU A 175 -17.01 -18.61 -15.26
CA GLU A 175 -18.19 -17.86 -14.87
C GLU A 175 -17.79 -16.48 -14.31
N LYS A 176 -18.66 -15.50 -14.50
CA LYS A 176 -18.51 -14.21 -13.82
C LYS A 176 -18.92 -14.37 -12.35
N PRO A 177 -18.14 -13.85 -11.38
CA PRO A 177 -18.57 -13.84 -9.98
C PRO A 177 -19.90 -13.09 -9.82
N PRO A 178 -20.77 -13.53 -8.91
CA PRO A 178 -22.03 -12.84 -8.65
C PRO A 178 -21.80 -11.46 -8.03
N ALA A 179 -22.76 -10.56 -8.21
CA ALA A 179 -22.64 -9.16 -7.84
C ALA A 179 -22.38 -8.94 -6.33
N ASP A 180 -22.92 -9.79 -5.46
CA ASP A 180 -22.67 -9.74 -4.02
C ASP A 180 -21.22 -10.04 -3.66
N PHE A 181 -20.58 -10.99 -4.36
CA PHE A 181 -19.18 -11.30 -4.17
C PHE A 181 -18.26 -10.19 -4.73
N GLU A 182 -18.58 -9.66 -5.91
CA GLU A 182 -17.87 -8.50 -6.45
C GLU A 182 -17.98 -7.29 -5.51
N ALA A 183 -19.17 -7.01 -4.96
CA ALA A 183 -19.39 -5.94 -3.99
C ALA A 183 -18.57 -6.14 -2.72
N LEU A 184 -18.55 -7.37 -2.17
CA LEU A 184 -17.71 -7.70 -1.03
C LEU A 184 -16.24 -7.40 -1.30
N ILE A 185 -15.68 -7.91 -2.40
CA ILE A 185 -14.25 -7.70 -2.71
C ILE A 185 -13.95 -6.22 -2.98
N ASN A 186 -14.87 -5.49 -3.62
CA ASN A 186 -14.70 -4.07 -3.87
C ASN A 186 -14.81 -3.22 -2.61
N SER A 187 -15.61 -3.61 -1.61
CA SER A 187 -15.69 -2.91 -0.32
C SER A 187 -14.40 -3.02 0.52
N LYS A 188 -13.50 -3.96 0.18
CA LYS A 188 -12.22 -4.19 0.88
C LYS A 188 -11.07 -3.33 0.34
N LYS A 189 -11.36 -2.37 -0.50
CA LYS A 189 -10.35 -1.47 -1.07
C LYS A 189 -10.92 -0.10 -1.39
N VAL A 190 -10.05 0.89 -1.39
CA VAL A 190 -10.26 2.19 -2.03
C VAL A 190 -9.20 2.37 -3.11
N VAL A 191 -9.60 2.96 -4.23
CA VAL A 191 -8.72 3.31 -5.34
C VAL A 191 -8.88 4.80 -5.62
N VAL A 192 -7.76 5.52 -5.57
CA VAL A 192 -7.73 6.95 -5.88
C VAL A 192 -6.86 7.22 -7.11
N PRO A 193 -7.23 8.18 -7.97
CA PRO A 193 -6.40 8.57 -9.10
C PRO A 193 -5.08 9.15 -8.61
N TRP A 194 -4.01 8.78 -9.29
CA TRP A 194 -2.67 9.33 -9.11
C TRP A 194 -1.94 9.27 -10.44
N LYS A 195 -0.91 10.07 -10.60
CA LYS A 195 -0.03 10.00 -11.76
C LYS A 195 1.40 9.94 -11.26
N ALA A 196 2.04 8.81 -11.50
CA ALA A 196 3.43 8.61 -11.13
C ALA A 196 4.35 9.49 -12.00
N ASP A 197 5.48 9.85 -11.42
CA ASP A 197 6.63 10.44 -12.10
C ASP A 197 7.92 9.70 -11.70
N THR A 198 9.07 10.27 -12.00
CA THR A 198 10.39 9.68 -11.72
C THR A 198 11.13 10.41 -10.60
N GLU A 199 10.47 11.30 -9.88
CA GLU A 199 11.04 12.02 -8.76
C GLU A 199 11.09 11.16 -7.50
N TRP A 200 11.83 11.60 -6.50
CA TRP A 200 11.81 11.01 -5.18
C TRP A 200 10.59 11.46 -4.40
N HIS A 201 9.89 10.52 -3.80
CA HIS A 201 8.72 10.76 -2.97
C HIS A 201 8.89 10.23 -1.55
N ASP A 202 8.35 10.96 -0.59
CA ASP A 202 8.21 10.52 0.80
C ASP A 202 6.81 9.94 1.01
N LEU A 203 6.73 8.64 1.25
CA LEU A 203 5.50 7.91 1.48
C LEU A 203 5.37 7.57 2.96
N VAL A 204 4.19 7.77 3.52
CA VAL A 204 3.82 7.31 4.87
C VAL A 204 2.62 6.39 4.75
N LEU A 205 2.74 5.16 5.25
CA LEU A 205 1.63 4.22 5.39
C LEU A 205 1.37 3.99 6.88
N VAL A 206 0.20 4.40 7.35
CA VAL A 206 -0.25 4.23 8.74
C VAL A 206 -1.36 3.22 8.80
N ASN A 207 -1.32 2.37 9.83
CA ASN A 207 -2.44 1.55 10.23
C ASN A 207 -2.77 1.82 11.71
N GLU A 208 -4.00 2.23 11.98
CA GLU A 208 -4.52 2.55 13.31
C GLU A 208 -5.92 1.95 13.46
N GLY A 209 -6.05 0.92 14.30
CA GLY A 209 -7.29 0.17 14.42
C GLY A 209 -7.74 -0.41 13.09
N ASP A 210 -8.95 -0.10 12.67
CA ASP A 210 -9.55 -0.52 11.41
C ASP A 210 -9.33 0.47 10.24
N GLU A 211 -8.51 1.51 10.46
CA GLU A 211 -8.17 2.50 9.44
C GLU A 211 -6.75 2.29 8.90
N MET A 212 -6.61 2.40 7.59
CA MET A 212 -5.33 2.53 6.92
C MET A 212 -5.30 3.82 6.11
N ARG A 213 -4.20 4.59 6.24
CA ARG A 213 -3.97 5.85 5.51
C ARG A 213 -2.64 5.81 4.79
N LEU A 214 -2.62 6.42 3.62
CA LEU A 214 -1.42 6.66 2.86
C LEU A 214 -1.26 8.15 2.59
N SER A 215 -0.11 8.69 3.00
CA SER A 215 0.31 10.04 2.69
C SER A 215 1.48 10.00 1.70
N LEU A 216 1.49 10.93 0.76
CA LEU A 216 2.56 11.14 -0.21
C LEU A 216 2.97 12.60 -0.17
N ASP A 217 4.28 12.86 0.03
CA ASP A 217 4.84 14.21 0.13
C ASP A 217 4.08 15.10 1.12
N SER A 218 3.87 14.55 2.34
CA SER A 218 3.15 15.19 3.45
C SER A 218 1.66 15.42 3.23
N LYS A 219 1.05 14.87 2.17
CA LYS A 219 -0.40 14.98 1.91
C LYS A 219 -1.05 13.61 2.04
N VAL A 220 -2.11 13.50 2.84
CA VAL A 220 -2.95 12.30 2.85
C VAL A 220 -3.64 12.19 1.49
N VAL A 221 -3.34 11.12 0.76
CA VAL A 221 -3.87 10.87 -0.59
C VAL A 221 -4.91 9.76 -0.62
N ALA A 222 -4.91 8.87 0.38
CA ALA A 222 -5.91 7.81 0.52
C ALA A 222 -6.15 7.46 1.98
N SER A 223 -7.39 7.18 2.34
CA SER A 223 -7.82 6.59 3.61
C SER A 223 -8.92 5.57 3.35
N HIS A 224 -8.90 4.46 4.11
CA HIS A 224 -9.89 3.40 4.00
C HIS A 224 -10.08 2.70 5.34
N HIS A 225 -11.33 2.37 5.66
CA HIS A 225 -11.69 1.57 6.82
C HIS A 225 -12.05 0.15 6.42
N SER A 226 -11.47 -0.84 7.09
CA SER A 226 -11.84 -2.25 6.95
C SER A 226 -11.43 -3.04 8.19
N GLU A 227 -12.29 -3.97 8.62
CA GLU A 227 -12.06 -4.78 9.82
C GLU A 227 -10.77 -5.61 9.76
N GLY A 228 -10.26 -5.91 8.58
CA GLY A 228 -9.02 -6.67 8.42
C GLY A 228 -7.78 -5.89 8.85
N TYR A 229 -7.83 -4.55 8.81
CA TYR A 229 -6.75 -3.68 9.26
C TYR A 229 -6.51 -3.76 10.78
N ALA A 230 -7.58 -4.00 11.57
CA ALA A 230 -7.51 -4.17 13.02
C ALA A 230 -6.90 -5.51 13.46
N HIS A 231 -5.89 -5.99 12.71
CA HIS A 231 -5.19 -7.23 13.05
C HIS A 231 -4.27 -7.02 14.25
N PRO A 232 -4.28 -7.94 15.25
CA PRO A 232 -3.58 -7.74 16.52
C PRO A 232 -2.06 -7.71 16.39
N MET A 233 -1.49 -8.30 15.33
CA MET A 233 -0.04 -8.37 15.16
C MET A 233 0.37 -8.26 13.69
N LYS A 234 0.96 -7.16 13.31
CA LYS A 234 1.63 -6.98 12.02
C LYS A 234 3.09 -7.37 12.19
N ARG A 235 3.39 -8.66 11.99
CA ARG A 235 4.72 -9.22 12.28
C ARG A 235 5.78 -8.74 11.32
N TRP A 236 5.41 -8.59 10.04
CA TRP A 236 6.33 -8.26 8.97
C TRP A 236 5.84 -7.07 8.18
N PHE A 237 6.74 -6.16 7.91
CA PHE A 237 6.60 -5.18 6.85
C PHE A 237 7.20 -5.77 5.56
N SER A 238 6.61 -5.51 4.41
CA SER A 238 7.11 -6.03 3.14
C SER A 238 6.93 -5.08 1.98
N PHE A 239 7.90 -5.14 1.07
CA PHE A 239 7.78 -4.66 -0.30
C PHE A 239 7.46 -5.83 -1.23
N LEU A 240 6.50 -5.63 -2.12
CA LEU A 240 6.23 -6.50 -3.26
C LEU A 240 6.33 -5.66 -4.54
N VAL A 241 7.37 -5.91 -5.32
CA VAL A 241 7.72 -5.07 -6.47
C VAL A 241 7.72 -5.93 -7.74
N PRO A 242 6.71 -5.77 -8.61
CA PRO A 242 6.68 -6.51 -9.87
C PRO A 242 7.68 -6.01 -10.90
N ASN A 243 8.01 -4.73 -10.87
CA ASN A 243 8.95 -4.08 -11.80
C ASN A 243 10.03 -3.32 -11.01
N THR A 244 10.58 -2.25 -11.57
CA THR A 244 11.72 -1.57 -10.96
C THR A 244 11.28 -0.46 -10.01
N VAL A 245 11.84 -0.46 -8.80
CA VAL A 245 11.67 0.60 -7.79
C VAL A 245 13.00 0.82 -7.08
N TRP A 246 13.30 2.05 -6.76
CA TRP A 246 14.44 2.43 -5.91
C TRP A 246 13.95 2.95 -4.57
N ILE A 247 14.59 2.52 -3.49
CA ILE A 247 14.24 2.88 -2.11
C ILE A 247 15.50 3.38 -1.41
N ASP A 248 15.42 4.59 -0.85
CA ASP A 248 16.53 5.28 -0.20
C ASP A 248 16.46 5.16 1.34
N ASP A 249 15.28 5.36 1.93
CA ASP A 249 15.13 5.40 3.39
C ASP A 249 13.86 4.66 3.82
N VAL A 250 13.97 3.86 4.89
CA VAL A 250 12.84 3.15 5.49
C VAL A 250 12.86 3.30 7.01
N LYS A 251 11.76 3.78 7.58
CA LYS A 251 11.56 3.83 9.03
C LYS A 251 10.29 3.10 9.40
N ILE A 252 10.35 2.22 10.41
CA ILE A 252 9.20 1.53 10.97
C ILE A 252 8.92 2.06 12.37
N TRP A 253 7.65 2.41 12.61
CA TRP A 253 7.17 2.98 13.86
C TRP A 253 6.09 2.10 14.47
N LYS A 254 6.22 1.82 15.74
CA LYS A 254 5.22 1.13 16.56
C LYS A 254 4.52 2.17 17.44
N VAL A 255 3.19 2.21 17.40
CA VAL A 255 2.36 3.03 18.29
C VAL A 255 1.78 2.16 19.40
N LYS A 256 1.38 0.91 19.05
CA LYS A 256 0.78 -0.04 19.99
C LYS A 256 1.17 -1.49 19.69
#